data_e99dccd4da8b46029a7dd71cf0c98501
#
_entry.id   e99dccd4da8b46029a7dd71cf0c98501
#
_cell.length_a   1.000
_cell.length_b   1.000
_cell.length_c   1.000
_cell.angle_alpha   90.00
_cell.angle_beta   90.00
_cell.angle_gamma   90.00
#
_symmetry.space_group_name_H-M   'P 1'
#
loop_
_entity.id
_entity.type
_entity.pdbx_description
1 polymer ?
#
loop_
_entity_poly.entity_id
_entity_poly.type
_entity_poly.pdbx_seq_one_letter_code
_entity_poly.pdbx_strand_id
1 'polypeptide(L)'
;MQRKTPSCVVFNHGYEESDALRKLSTLAILVATTAFLAGGRLPPQGPMPEPRPDAGQATNPTSPSSEKAEPPAPEEVPAPQPKPDLKDPQAPVPHPLPAPQAAPPRPEPAEPMQGPPRPPGSPESSQPPTEEGKPPGEQTLEEQHLTIEPESDAEHAECTAALQSLGVVFKEAPRIDDGNGCGIDKPIIVSEALPGIRLKPEATIRCPAALALARWMKDSVIPAASAALPEQGRITTVNQATSYMCRLRNGAGTGKISEHARGNAIDIASFHFEKGEDVAVRSRREDSTLTGAFQRTVSAAGCLYFTTVLDPESDAAHETHFHLDVIERKGGYRYCH
;
A
#
# COMPACT_ATOMS: atom_id res chain seq x y z
N MET A 1 57.96 7.58 54.00
CA MET A 1 56.88 8.53 53.68
C MET A 1 55.71 7.74 53.17
N GLN A 2 54.73 7.45 54.04
CA GLN A 2 53.51 6.68 53.70
C GLN A 2 52.40 7.70 53.42
N ARG A 3 51.80 7.61 52.21
CA ARG A 3 50.59 8.41 51.88
C ARG A 3 49.32 7.63 52.24
N LYS A 4 48.49 8.19 53.11
CA LYS A 4 47.18 7.69 53.51
C LYS A 4 46.18 7.97 52.38
N THR A 5 45.41 6.96 51.99
CA THR A 5 44.22 7.06 51.13
C THR A 5 42.99 7.35 51.98
N PRO A 6 42.05 8.22 51.55
CA PRO A 6 40.81 8.46 52.29
C PRO A 6 39.75 7.41 51.93
N SER A 7 39.09 6.87 52.96
CA SER A 7 37.89 6.00 52.84
C SER A 7 36.66 6.79 52.41
N CYS A 8 35.99 6.34 51.36
CA CYS A 8 34.63 6.78 51.00
C CYS A 8 33.60 6.06 51.88
N VAL A 9 32.83 6.82 52.68
CA VAL A 9 31.66 6.33 53.39
C VAL A 9 30.47 6.36 52.46
N VAL A 10 29.89 5.20 52.16
CA VAL A 10 28.66 5.03 51.41
C VAL A 10 27.48 5.20 52.36
N PHE A 11 26.73 6.27 52.21
CA PHE A 11 25.43 6.45 52.89
C PHE A 11 24.36 5.66 52.12
N ASN A 12 23.88 4.59 52.74
CA ASN A 12 22.76 3.80 52.26
C ASN A 12 21.47 4.45 52.80
N HIS A 13 20.75 5.24 51.97
CA HIS A 13 19.41 5.73 52.29
C HIS A 13 18.42 4.66 51.86
N GLY A 14 17.92 3.89 52.82
CA GLY A 14 16.79 2.98 52.61
C GLY A 14 15.51 3.81 52.39
N TYR A 15 14.91 3.63 51.23
CA TYR A 15 13.57 4.13 50.94
C TYR A 15 12.56 3.12 51.47
N GLU A 16 11.98 3.38 52.63
CA GLU A 16 10.76 2.70 53.10
C GLU A 16 9.57 3.27 52.32
N GLU A 17 9.21 2.59 51.23
CA GLU A 17 7.99 2.85 50.48
C GLU A 17 6.81 2.31 51.30
N SER A 18 5.97 3.22 51.81
CA SER A 18 4.89 2.93 52.73
C SER A 18 3.80 2.05 52.04
N ASP A 19 3.55 0.86 52.62
CA ASP A 19 2.50 -0.12 52.27
C ASP A 19 1.07 0.45 52.23
N ALA A 20 0.86 1.67 52.69
CA ALA A 20 -0.42 2.37 52.68
C ALA A 20 -0.88 2.80 51.29
N LEU A 21 0.03 3.13 50.37
CA LEU A 21 -0.30 3.57 48.99
C LEU A 21 -0.70 2.40 48.06
N ARG A 22 -0.18 1.20 48.31
CA ARG A 22 -0.54 0.00 47.52
C ARG A 22 -1.96 -0.49 47.83
N LYS A 23 -2.46 -0.33 49.06
CA LYS A 23 -3.81 -0.78 49.44
C LYS A 23 -4.92 0.16 48.95
N LEU A 24 -4.62 1.44 48.74
CA LEU A 24 -5.58 2.40 48.15
C LEU A 24 -5.76 2.24 46.62
N SER A 25 -4.70 1.86 45.91
CA SER A 25 -4.79 1.64 44.44
C SER A 25 -5.59 0.39 44.07
N THR A 26 -5.53 -0.68 44.86
CA THR A 26 -6.30 -1.92 44.59
C THR A 26 -7.78 -1.74 44.91
N LEU A 27 -8.18 -0.91 45.86
CA LEU A 27 -9.58 -0.65 46.19
C LEU A 27 -10.27 0.23 45.14
N ALA A 28 -9.54 1.19 44.53
CA ALA A 28 -10.05 2.05 43.47
C ALA A 28 -10.34 1.28 42.15
N ILE A 29 -9.56 0.25 41.83
CA ILE A 29 -9.76 -0.59 40.62
C ILE A 29 -10.97 -1.51 40.78
N LEU A 30 -11.26 -2.00 42.03
CA LEU A 30 -12.40 -2.90 42.26
C LEU A 30 -13.75 -2.16 42.23
N VAL A 31 -13.81 -0.87 42.53
CA VAL A 31 -15.03 -0.06 42.49
C VAL A 31 -15.36 0.40 41.06
N ALA A 32 -14.36 0.58 40.20
CA ALA A 32 -14.55 0.98 38.79
C ALA A 32 -15.09 -0.15 37.92
N THR A 33 -14.83 -1.42 38.25
CA THR A 33 -15.29 -2.57 37.43
C THR A 33 -16.73 -3.00 37.69
N THR A 34 -17.36 -2.60 38.81
CA THR A 34 -18.77 -2.93 39.10
C THR A 34 -19.76 -1.91 38.55
N ALA A 35 -19.33 -0.72 38.12
CA ALA A 35 -20.22 0.32 37.57
C ALA A 35 -20.51 0.16 36.06
N PHE A 36 -19.82 -0.74 35.34
CA PHE A 36 -19.98 -0.91 33.88
C PHE A 36 -20.94 -2.03 33.46
N LEU A 37 -21.56 -2.76 34.43
CA LEU A 37 -22.47 -3.87 34.14
C LEU A 37 -23.96 -3.55 34.24
N ALA A 38 -24.36 -2.31 34.43
CA ALA A 38 -25.74 -1.91 34.50
C ALA A 38 -26.05 -0.80 33.51
N GLY A 39 -26.53 -1.16 32.31
CA GLY A 39 -27.23 -0.19 31.48
C GLY A 39 -26.96 -0.17 29.97
N GLY A 40 -26.43 -1.20 29.35
CA GLY A 40 -26.42 -1.31 27.89
C GLY A 40 -27.77 -1.76 27.35
N ARG A 41 -28.76 -0.86 27.18
CA ARG A 41 -29.91 -1.15 26.32
C ARG A 41 -29.40 -1.14 24.87
N LEU A 42 -29.49 -2.29 24.20
CA LEU A 42 -29.32 -2.37 22.75
C LEU A 42 -30.31 -1.42 22.07
N PRO A 43 -29.92 -0.71 21.01
CA PRO A 43 -30.85 0.08 20.23
C PRO A 43 -31.96 -0.82 19.67
N PRO A 44 -33.20 -0.30 19.54
CA PRO A 44 -34.29 -1.09 18.96
C PRO A 44 -33.92 -1.52 17.55
N GLN A 45 -34.16 -2.80 17.24
CA GLN A 45 -33.96 -3.33 15.88
C GLN A 45 -34.75 -2.46 14.90
N GLY A 46 -34.09 -2.02 13.82
CA GLY A 46 -34.75 -1.34 12.72
C GLY A 46 -35.85 -2.23 12.09
N PRO A 47 -36.78 -1.63 11.32
CA PRO A 47 -37.87 -2.38 10.71
C PRO A 47 -37.32 -3.53 9.87
N MET A 48 -37.84 -4.75 10.12
CA MET A 48 -37.54 -5.90 9.28
C MET A 48 -38.07 -5.68 7.86
N PRO A 49 -37.33 -6.09 6.83
CA PRO A 49 -37.85 -6.04 5.46
C PRO A 49 -39.11 -6.89 5.35
N GLU A 50 -40.14 -6.37 4.70
CA GLU A 50 -41.38 -7.10 4.43
C GLU A 50 -41.11 -8.37 3.58
N PRO A 51 -41.74 -9.50 3.89
CA PRO A 51 -41.62 -10.70 3.06
C PRO A 51 -42.20 -10.44 1.67
N ARG A 52 -41.51 -10.90 0.64
CA ARG A 52 -42.00 -10.85 -0.73
C ARG A 52 -43.29 -11.62 -0.85
N PRO A 53 -44.30 -11.15 -1.61
CA PRO A 53 -45.51 -11.90 -1.85
C PRO A 53 -45.19 -13.22 -2.56
N ASP A 54 -45.79 -14.30 -2.05
CA ASP A 54 -45.69 -15.67 -2.54
C ASP A 54 -46.06 -15.76 -4.03
N ALA A 55 -45.16 -16.32 -4.82
CA ALA A 55 -45.50 -16.85 -6.13
C ALA A 55 -46.11 -18.22 -5.93
N GLY A 56 -47.46 -18.29 -6.06
CA GLY A 56 -48.25 -19.43 -6.47
C GLY A 56 -48.05 -20.75 -5.72
N GLN A 57 -48.98 -21.08 -4.83
CA GLN A 57 -49.22 -22.44 -4.31
C GLN A 57 -49.45 -23.43 -5.47
N ALA A 58 -48.53 -24.38 -5.64
CA ALA A 58 -48.81 -25.60 -6.38
C ALA A 58 -49.31 -26.66 -5.38
N THR A 59 -50.53 -27.14 -5.54
CA THR A 59 -51.23 -28.12 -4.78
C THR A 59 -50.51 -29.47 -4.79
N ASN A 60 -50.31 -30.04 -3.59
CA ASN A 60 -49.85 -31.40 -3.39
C ASN A 60 -50.97 -32.39 -3.64
N PRO A 61 -50.82 -33.44 -4.42
CA PRO A 61 -51.62 -34.62 -4.31
C PRO A 61 -50.93 -35.72 -3.50
N THR A 62 -51.71 -36.27 -2.62
CA THR A 62 -51.67 -37.46 -1.77
C THR A 62 -50.73 -38.58 -2.24
N SER A 63 -49.90 -39.09 -1.29
CA SER A 63 -49.15 -40.34 -1.42
C SER A 63 -50.05 -41.57 -1.54
N PRO A 64 -49.62 -42.54 -2.28
CA PRO A 64 -49.76 -43.95 -1.85
C PRO A 64 -48.44 -44.72 -1.83
N SER A 65 -48.29 -45.45 -0.74
CA SER A 65 -47.71 -46.80 -0.55
C SER A 65 -46.49 -47.25 -1.36
N SER A 66 -45.45 -47.50 -0.59
CA SER A 66 -44.25 -48.30 -0.85
C SER A 66 -44.35 -49.38 -1.93
N GLU A 67 -43.51 -49.21 -2.94
CA GLU A 67 -42.99 -50.32 -3.74
C GLU A 67 -41.48 -50.11 -3.96
N LYS A 68 -40.74 -51.19 -3.71
CA LYS A 68 -39.30 -51.28 -3.70
C LYS A 68 -38.82 -51.26 -5.14
N ALA A 69 -38.36 -50.11 -5.64
CA ALA A 69 -37.73 -49.99 -6.96
C ALA A 69 -36.21 -49.99 -6.80
N GLU A 70 -35.60 -50.86 -7.58
CA GLU A 70 -34.17 -51.06 -7.85
C GLU A 70 -33.51 -49.78 -8.40
N PRO A 71 -32.27 -49.44 -8.02
CA PRO A 71 -31.61 -48.23 -8.54
C PRO A 71 -31.37 -48.35 -10.04
N PRO A 72 -31.60 -47.25 -10.81
CA PRO A 72 -31.28 -47.26 -12.24
C PRO A 72 -29.76 -47.33 -12.48
N ALA A 73 -29.39 -48.04 -13.52
CA ALA A 73 -28.03 -48.17 -14.02
C ALA A 73 -27.37 -46.80 -14.30
N PRO A 74 -26.04 -46.65 -14.15
CA PRO A 74 -25.37 -45.39 -14.41
C PRO A 74 -25.53 -45.00 -15.89
N GLU A 75 -26.00 -43.79 -16.12
CA GLU A 75 -26.07 -43.15 -17.44
C GLU A 75 -24.67 -43.02 -18.01
N GLU A 76 -24.44 -43.60 -19.16
CA GLU A 76 -23.16 -43.63 -19.85
C GLU A 76 -22.79 -42.20 -20.31
N VAL A 77 -21.76 -41.64 -19.66
CA VAL A 77 -21.20 -40.31 -20.04
C VAL A 77 -20.59 -40.47 -21.44
N PRO A 78 -21.00 -39.64 -22.44
CA PRO A 78 -20.42 -39.71 -23.78
C PRO A 78 -18.92 -39.48 -23.74
N ALA A 79 -18.14 -40.36 -24.34
CA ALA A 79 -16.68 -40.21 -24.46
C ALA A 79 -16.32 -38.89 -25.16
N PRO A 80 -15.27 -38.20 -24.76
CA PRO A 80 -14.82 -36.98 -25.41
C PRO A 80 -14.44 -37.26 -26.86
N GLN A 81 -15.00 -36.47 -27.78
CA GLN A 81 -14.67 -36.57 -29.20
C GLN A 81 -13.19 -36.19 -29.41
N PRO A 82 -12.45 -36.89 -30.26
CA PRO A 82 -11.08 -36.58 -30.60
C PRO A 82 -11.01 -35.18 -31.27
N LYS A 83 -10.05 -34.37 -30.80
CA LYS A 83 -9.74 -33.07 -31.41
C LYS A 83 -9.37 -33.28 -32.88
N PRO A 84 -9.85 -32.43 -33.81
CA PRO A 84 -9.46 -32.52 -35.21
C PRO A 84 -7.94 -32.34 -35.36
N ASP A 85 -7.35 -33.20 -36.19
CA ASP A 85 -5.92 -33.18 -36.53
C ASP A 85 -5.59 -31.88 -37.28
N LEU A 86 -4.71 -31.05 -36.68
CA LEU A 86 -4.21 -29.80 -37.25
C LEU A 86 -3.17 -30.06 -38.38
N LYS A 87 -3.49 -30.91 -39.31
CA LYS A 87 -2.70 -31.10 -40.54
C LYS A 87 -3.59 -30.88 -41.76
N ASP A 88 -4.14 -29.67 -41.86
CA ASP A 88 -4.75 -29.22 -43.10
C ASP A 88 -3.83 -28.18 -43.78
N PRO A 89 -3.30 -28.46 -45.01
CA PRO A 89 -2.39 -27.54 -45.69
C PRO A 89 -3.07 -26.32 -46.31
N GLN A 90 -4.32 -26.02 -45.98
CA GLN A 90 -5.09 -24.92 -46.58
C GLN A 90 -5.56 -23.88 -45.55
N ALA A 91 -4.73 -23.54 -44.57
CA ALA A 91 -4.97 -22.31 -43.78
C ALA A 91 -4.82 -21.09 -44.71
N PRO A 92 -5.79 -20.17 -44.75
CA PRO A 92 -5.65 -18.93 -45.52
C PRO A 92 -4.47 -18.12 -44.99
N VAL A 93 -3.60 -17.71 -45.90
CA VAL A 93 -2.46 -16.84 -45.63
C VAL A 93 -2.98 -15.56 -44.97
N PRO A 94 -2.45 -15.12 -43.83
CA PRO A 94 -2.87 -13.86 -43.24
C PRO A 94 -2.55 -12.71 -44.20
N HIS A 95 -3.57 -11.96 -44.56
CA HIS A 95 -3.37 -10.72 -45.34
C HIS A 95 -2.48 -9.77 -44.52
N PRO A 96 -1.51 -9.07 -45.13
CA PRO A 96 -0.74 -8.06 -44.46
C PRO A 96 -1.69 -6.99 -43.90
N LEU A 97 -1.53 -6.69 -42.63
CA LEU A 97 -2.23 -5.55 -41.97
C LEU A 97 -1.91 -4.30 -42.81
N PRO A 98 -2.90 -3.43 -43.10
CA PRO A 98 -2.64 -2.16 -43.72
C PRO A 98 -1.65 -1.36 -42.86
N ALA A 99 -0.64 -0.76 -43.51
CA ALA A 99 0.34 0.10 -42.86
C ALA A 99 -0.37 1.17 -42.02
N PRO A 100 0.19 1.56 -40.89
CA PRO A 100 -0.37 2.63 -40.07
C PRO A 100 -0.56 3.88 -40.90
N GLN A 101 -1.81 4.33 -41.05
CA GLN A 101 -2.07 5.62 -41.67
C GLN A 101 -1.41 6.71 -40.80
N ALA A 102 -0.63 7.59 -41.44
CA ALA A 102 -0.02 8.71 -40.79
C ALA A 102 -1.08 9.50 -40.02
N ALA A 103 -0.80 9.76 -38.73
CA ALA A 103 -1.64 10.58 -37.90
C ALA A 103 -1.89 11.93 -38.58
N PRO A 104 -3.10 12.51 -38.48
CA PRO A 104 -3.36 13.85 -39.02
C PRO A 104 -2.38 14.85 -38.40
N PRO A 105 -1.94 15.87 -39.15
CA PRO A 105 -1.00 16.87 -38.61
C PRO A 105 -1.62 17.55 -37.40
N ARG A 106 -0.79 17.65 -36.34
CA ARG A 106 -1.16 18.41 -35.13
C ARG A 106 -1.55 19.82 -35.53
N PRO A 107 -2.69 20.37 -35.03
CA PRO A 107 -3.03 21.75 -35.31
C PRO A 107 -1.89 22.67 -34.81
N GLU A 108 -1.50 23.61 -35.64
CA GLU A 108 -0.51 24.63 -35.29
C GLU A 108 -0.97 25.39 -34.03
N PRO A 109 -0.04 25.80 -33.14
CA PRO A 109 -0.38 26.61 -31.98
C PRO A 109 -1.07 27.88 -32.46
N ALA A 110 -2.27 28.15 -31.93
CA ALA A 110 -2.98 29.40 -32.18
C ALA A 110 -2.06 30.56 -31.75
N GLU A 111 -1.91 31.56 -32.61
CA GLU A 111 -1.22 32.80 -32.29
C GLU A 111 -1.82 33.45 -31.04
N PRO A 112 -1.02 34.06 -30.14
CA PRO A 112 -1.52 34.74 -28.97
C PRO A 112 -2.46 35.87 -29.39
N MET A 113 -3.72 35.78 -28.97
CA MET A 113 -4.68 36.91 -29.14
C MET A 113 -4.13 38.12 -28.41
N GLN A 114 -3.83 39.18 -29.15
CA GLN A 114 -3.46 40.47 -28.60
C GLN A 114 -4.62 41.01 -27.80
N GLY A 115 -4.43 41.18 -26.50
CA GLY A 115 -5.39 41.84 -25.63
C GLY A 115 -5.65 43.30 -26.04
N PRO A 116 -6.77 43.91 -25.59
CA PRO A 116 -7.11 45.30 -25.96
C PRO A 116 -6.01 46.27 -25.51
N PRO A 117 -5.78 47.39 -26.27
CA PRO A 117 -4.74 48.34 -25.98
C PRO A 117 -4.92 49.02 -24.62
N ARG A 118 -3.85 49.04 -23.84
CA ARG A 118 -3.75 49.65 -22.51
C ARG A 118 -3.92 51.18 -22.60
N PRO A 119 -4.67 51.83 -21.71
CA PRO A 119 -4.77 53.28 -21.70
C PRO A 119 -3.44 53.94 -21.35
N PRO A 120 -3.06 55.09 -21.98
CA PRO A 120 -1.80 55.80 -21.70
C PRO A 120 -1.88 56.50 -20.34
N GLY A 121 -0.89 56.22 -19.47
CA GLY A 121 -0.68 57.06 -18.29
C GLY A 121 -0.56 56.34 -16.92
N SER A 122 0.09 55.21 -16.83
CA SER A 122 0.53 54.71 -15.53
C SER A 122 2.07 54.79 -15.42
N PRO A 123 2.62 55.35 -14.33
CA PRO A 123 4.07 55.45 -14.19
C PRO A 123 4.69 54.04 -14.10
N GLU A 124 5.68 53.79 -14.91
CA GLU A 124 6.51 52.59 -14.92
C GLU A 124 7.23 52.48 -13.57
N SER A 125 6.75 51.58 -12.75
CA SER A 125 7.46 51.18 -11.55
C SER A 125 8.70 50.40 -11.99
N SER A 126 9.86 51.07 -11.93
CA SER A 126 11.16 50.43 -12.07
C SER A 126 11.47 49.55 -10.86
N GLN A 127 10.85 48.40 -10.79
CA GLN A 127 11.35 47.30 -9.98
C GLN A 127 12.44 46.58 -10.82
N PRO A 128 13.60 46.25 -10.20
CA PRO A 128 14.59 45.42 -10.88
C PRO A 128 13.92 44.08 -11.24
N PRO A 129 14.30 43.40 -12.36
CA PRO A 129 13.77 42.12 -12.72
C PRO A 129 14.06 41.17 -11.58
N THR A 130 13.01 40.77 -10.85
CA THR A 130 13.03 39.56 -10.04
C THR A 130 13.33 38.42 -11.03
N GLU A 131 14.44 37.71 -10.84
CA GLU A 131 14.67 36.45 -11.52
C GLU A 131 13.43 35.56 -11.29
N GLU A 132 12.54 35.53 -12.29
CA GLU A 132 11.44 34.58 -12.31
C GLU A 132 12.09 33.19 -12.42
N GLY A 133 12.26 32.52 -11.29
CA GLY A 133 12.73 31.14 -11.24
C GLY A 133 11.85 30.26 -12.13
N LYS A 134 12.45 29.32 -12.85
CA LYS A 134 11.73 28.33 -13.63
C LYS A 134 10.59 27.73 -12.83
N PRO A 135 9.42 27.44 -13.44
CA PRO A 135 8.33 26.72 -12.79
C PRO A 135 8.83 25.39 -12.18
N PRO A 136 8.32 24.94 -11.04
CA PRO A 136 8.79 23.72 -10.38
C PRO A 136 8.81 22.46 -11.26
N GLY A 137 8.00 22.40 -12.32
CA GLY A 137 7.98 21.31 -13.30
C GLY A 137 9.14 21.32 -14.30
N GLU A 138 9.90 22.41 -14.39
CA GLU A 138 11.03 22.59 -15.32
C GLU A 138 12.38 22.67 -14.62
N GLN A 139 12.40 22.52 -13.30
CA GLN A 139 13.62 22.59 -12.49
C GLN A 139 14.30 21.23 -12.40
N THR A 140 15.63 21.23 -12.46
CA THR A 140 16.44 20.06 -12.07
C THR A 140 16.39 19.87 -10.56
N LEU A 141 16.94 18.77 -10.07
CA LEU A 141 16.98 18.49 -8.64
C LEU A 141 17.80 19.54 -7.88
N GLU A 142 18.92 19.97 -8.46
CA GLU A 142 19.81 20.99 -7.88
C GLU A 142 19.14 22.38 -7.83
N GLU A 143 18.42 22.76 -8.87
CA GLU A 143 17.72 24.05 -8.95
C GLU A 143 16.57 24.19 -7.93
N GLN A 144 16.07 23.08 -7.38
CA GLN A 144 14.98 23.10 -6.40
C GLN A 144 15.44 23.48 -4.98
N HIS A 145 16.72 23.41 -4.67
CA HIS A 145 17.31 23.75 -3.37
C HIS A 145 16.60 23.10 -2.18
N LEU A 146 16.18 21.84 -2.35
CA LEU A 146 15.44 21.10 -1.34
C LEU A 146 16.35 20.65 -0.19
N THR A 147 15.74 20.48 0.97
CA THR A 147 16.37 19.89 2.18
C THR A 147 15.71 18.56 2.52
N ILE A 148 16.41 17.74 3.29
CA ILE A 148 15.87 16.48 3.83
C ILE A 148 14.71 16.81 4.77
N GLU A 149 13.62 16.06 4.67
CA GLU A 149 12.49 16.18 5.58
C GLU A 149 12.90 15.75 6.99
N PRO A 150 12.79 16.63 8.00
CA PRO A 150 13.11 16.26 9.35
C PRO A 150 12.06 15.30 9.93
N GLU A 151 12.48 14.47 10.89
CA GLU A 151 11.62 13.58 11.64
C GLU A 151 11.91 13.75 13.13
N SER A 152 10.88 14.07 13.95
CA SER A 152 11.07 14.24 15.38
C SER A 152 11.41 12.92 16.09
N ASP A 153 12.15 12.98 17.18
CA ASP A 153 12.47 11.78 17.98
C ASP A 153 11.22 11.11 18.54
N ALA A 154 10.19 11.89 18.89
CA ALA A 154 8.94 11.38 19.44
C ALA A 154 8.13 10.62 18.38
N GLU A 155 7.96 11.19 17.18
CA GLU A 155 7.25 10.53 16.07
C GLU A 155 7.96 9.25 15.62
N HIS A 156 9.30 9.31 15.54
CA HIS A 156 10.10 8.14 15.21
C HIS A 156 9.96 7.03 16.25
N ALA A 157 10.05 7.36 17.53
CA ALA A 157 9.91 6.40 18.63
C ALA A 157 8.51 5.77 18.68
N GLU A 158 7.44 6.55 18.47
CA GLU A 158 6.07 6.04 18.41
C GLU A 158 5.91 5.08 17.22
N CYS A 159 6.40 5.48 16.06
CA CYS A 159 6.32 4.66 14.83
C CYS A 159 7.09 3.36 14.97
N THR A 160 8.33 3.39 15.48
CA THR A 160 9.15 2.18 15.66
C THR A 160 8.57 1.24 16.72
N ALA A 161 7.97 1.76 17.79
CA ALA A 161 7.22 0.96 18.76
C ALA A 161 6.01 0.26 18.11
N ALA A 162 5.30 0.94 17.19
CA ALA A 162 4.22 0.33 16.43
C ALA A 162 4.71 -0.78 15.50
N LEU A 163 5.85 -0.60 14.80
CA LEU A 163 6.48 -1.65 14.01
C LEU A 163 6.86 -2.87 14.85
N GLN A 164 7.47 -2.66 16.02
CA GLN A 164 7.82 -3.72 16.96
C GLN A 164 6.59 -4.49 17.42
N SER A 165 5.48 -3.82 17.70
CA SER A 165 4.22 -4.46 18.10
C SER A 165 3.62 -5.35 17.00
N LEU A 166 3.89 -5.06 15.73
CA LEU A 166 3.51 -5.88 14.58
C LEU A 166 4.51 -7.01 14.30
N GLY A 167 5.66 -7.02 14.98
CA GLY A 167 6.72 -8.00 14.79
C GLY A 167 7.55 -7.78 13.53
N VAL A 168 7.57 -6.56 12.99
CA VAL A 168 8.45 -6.16 11.87
C VAL A 168 9.90 -6.27 12.30
N VAL A 169 10.75 -6.86 11.47
CA VAL A 169 12.19 -6.95 11.74
C VAL A 169 12.91 -5.86 10.98
N PHE A 170 13.49 -4.95 11.71
CA PHE A 170 14.24 -3.81 11.17
C PHE A 170 15.43 -3.44 12.05
N LYS A 171 16.34 -2.65 11.50
CA LYS A 171 17.43 -1.98 12.23
C LYS A 171 17.44 -0.51 11.87
N GLU A 172 17.78 0.33 12.82
CA GLU A 172 18.06 1.74 12.54
C GLU A 172 19.38 1.87 11.78
N ALA A 173 19.47 2.90 10.94
CA ALA A 173 20.66 3.19 10.16
C ALA A 173 21.07 4.67 10.33
N PRO A 174 22.32 5.01 10.06
CA PRO A 174 22.76 6.40 10.05
C PRO A 174 21.95 7.24 9.06
N ARG A 175 21.74 8.52 9.38
CA ARG A 175 21.14 9.51 8.48
C ARG A 175 21.77 9.43 7.08
N ILE A 176 20.93 9.45 6.07
CA ILE A 176 21.34 9.53 4.67
C ILE A 176 21.17 10.97 4.21
N ASP A 177 22.19 11.53 3.58
CA ASP A 177 22.17 12.87 3.01
C ASP A 177 22.97 12.89 1.71
N ASP A 178 22.28 12.70 0.59
CA ASP A 178 22.87 12.69 -0.76
C ASP A 178 22.75 14.06 -1.45
N GLY A 179 22.36 15.09 -0.69
CA GLY A 179 22.20 16.46 -1.17
C GLY A 179 20.89 16.71 -1.91
N ASN A 180 20.61 17.97 -2.20
CA ASN A 180 19.47 18.44 -3.00
C ASN A 180 18.11 17.92 -2.53
N GLY A 181 17.96 17.67 -1.22
CA GLY A 181 16.75 17.13 -0.62
C GLY A 181 16.61 15.60 -0.70
N CYS A 182 17.57 14.91 -1.33
CA CYS A 182 17.67 13.45 -1.27
C CYS A 182 18.25 13.02 0.08
N GLY A 183 17.53 12.18 0.80
CA GLY A 183 18.00 11.62 2.05
C GLY A 183 16.88 11.25 3.01
N ILE A 184 17.26 10.63 4.09
CA ILE A 184 16.36 10.20 5.16
C ILE A 184 16.98 10.60 6.49
N ASP A 185 16.24 11.35 7.29
CA ASP A 185 16.71 11.85 8.59
C ASP A 185 16.93 10.72 9.60
N LYS A 186 15.96 9.80 9.71
CA LYS A 186 15.99 8.63 10.58
C LYS A 186 15.64 7.37 9.76
N PRO A 187 16.59 6.85 8.95
CA PRO A 187 16.31 5.68 8.13
C PRO A 187 16.24 4.40 8.95
N ILE A 188 15.36 3.50 8.54
CA ILE A 188 15.35 2.11 8.99
C ILE A 188 15.58 1.18 7.82
N ILE A 189 16.25 0.06 8.07
CA ILE A 189 16.44 -1.03 7.10
C ILE A 189 15.55 -2.18 7.54
N VAL A 190 14.51 -2.47 6.74
CA VAL A 190 13.52 -3.51 7.00
C VAL A 190 13.91 -4.79 6.30
N SER A 191 14.06 -5.89 7.06
CA SER A 191 14.36 -7.23 6.54
C SER A 191 13.15 -8.16 6.50
N GLU A 192 12.18 -8.00 7.44
CA GLU A 192 10.90 -8.70 7.41
C GLU A 192 9.75 -7.69 7.59
N ALA A 193 8.80 -7.71 6.66
CA ALA A 193 7.62 -6.84 6.71
C ALA A 193 6.62 -7.28 7.80
N LEU A 194 6.61 -8.56 8.14
CA LEU A 194 5.87 -9.20 9.25
C LEU A 194 6.62 -10.48 9.65
N PRO A 195 6.32 -11.09 10.80
CA PRO A 195 6.98 -12.32 11.23
C PRO A 195 6.93 -13.42 10.16
N GLY A 196 8.11 -13.85 9.71
CA GLY A 196 8.27 -14.88 8.70
C GLY A 196 7.99 -14.43 7.26
N ILE A 197 7.78 -13.14 6.99
CA ILE A 197 7.61 -12.57 5.65
C ILE A 197 8.79 -11.65 5.35
N ARG A 198 9.78 -12.16 4.65
CA ARG A 198 11.00 -11.43 4.30
C ARG A 198 10.72 -10.36 3.24
N LEU A 199 11.45 -9.26 3.34
CA LEU A 199 11.49 -8.22 2.31
C LEU A 199 12.80 -8.36 1.52
N LYS A 200 12.72 -8.52 0.21
CA LYS A 200 13.89 -8.74 -0.66
C LYS A 200 13.90 -7.79 -1.86
N PRO A 201 15.06 -7.11 -2.07
CA PRO A 201 16.12 -6.89 -1.08
C PRO A 201 15.58 -6.21 0.19
N GLU A 202 16.39 -6.12 1.27
CA GLU A 202 16.03 -5.30 2.44
C GLU A 202 15.72 -3.86 1.99
N ALA A 203 14.71 -3.24 2.58
CA ALA A 203 14.29 -1.89 2.20
C ALA A 203 14.83 -0.83 3.14
N THR A 204 15.49 0.17 2.59
CA THR A 204 15.89 1.39 3.31
C THR A 204 14.80 2.43 3.11
N ILE A 205 14.04 2.73 4.16
CA ILE A 205 12.87 3.63 4.11
C ILE A 205 12.67 4.34 5.44
N ARG A 206 11.77 5.32 5.49
CA ARG A 206 11.27 5.92 6.73
C ARG A 206 10.28 5.00 7.43
N CYS A 207 10.22 5.14 8.74
CA CYS A 207 9.31 4.34 9.58
C CYS A 207 7.83 4.42 9.14
N PRO A 208 7.23 5.58 8.78
CA PRO A 208 5.84 5.64 8.33
C PRO A 208 5.55 4.77 7.11
N ALA A 209 6.48 4.70 6.14
CA ALA A 209 6.32 3.85 4.95
C ALA A 209 6.36 2.36 5.32
N ALA A 210 7.27 1.96 6.22
CA ALA A 210 7.33 0.59 6.74
C ALA A 210 6.07 0.21 7.51
N LEU A 211 5.52 1.11 8.30
CA LEU A 211 4.30 0.89 9.09
C LEU A 211 3.07 0.73 8.19
N ALA A 212 2.96 1.55 7.13
CA ALA A 212 1.93 1.41 6.12
C ALA A 212 2.02 0.05 5.41
N LEU A 213 3.24 -0.37 5.01
CA LEU A 213 3.50 -1.68 4.41
C LEU A 213 3.07 -2.83 5.33
N ALA A 214 3.49 -2.82 6.58
CA ALA A 214 3.18 -3.87 7.54
C ALA A 214 1.67 -4.01 7.78
N ARG A 215 0.96 -2.89 7.94
CA ARG A 215 -0.50 -2.87 8.09
C ARG A 215 -1.20 -3.37 6.84
N TRP A 216 -0.81 -2.89 5.66
CA TRP A 216 -1.36 -3.36 4.39
C TRP A 216 -1.16 -4.87 4.20
N MET A 217 0.04 -5.37 4.47
CA MET A 217 0.34 -6.81 4.43
C MET A 217 -0.56 -7.61 5.36
N LYS A 218 -0.66 -7.17 6.63
CA LYS A 218 -1.43 -7.87 7.68
C LYS A 218 -2.92 -7.87 7.40
N ASP A 219 -3.47 -6.70 7.09
CA ASP A 219 -4.93 -6.49 7.13
C ASP A 219 -5.59 -6.66 5.75
N SER A 220 -4.79 -6.73 4.66
CA SER A 220 -5.31 -6.83 3.30
C SER A 220 -4.63 -7.91 2.47
N VAL A 221 -3.28 -7.88 2.35
CA VAL A 221 -2.58 -8.80 1.42
C VAL A 221 -2.69 -10.26 1.87
N ILE A 222 -2.40 -10.54 3.14
CA ILE A 222 -2.46 -11.92 3.68
C ILE A 222 -3.89 -12.49 3.61
N PRO A 223 -4.95 -11.78 4.04
CA PRO A 223 -6.31 -12.28 3.90
C PRO A 223 -6.72 -12.51 2.43
N ALA A 224 -6.39 -11.59 1.53
CA ALA A 224 -6.69 -11.74 0.12
C ALA A 224 -5.95 -12.93 -0.52
N ALA A 225 -4.67 -13.13 -0.17
CA ALA A 225 -3.88 -14.27 -0.63
C ALA A 225 -4.46 -15.60 -0.14
N SER A 226 -4.84 -15.68 1.14
CA SER A 226 -5.47 -16.87 1.72
C SER A 226 -6.79 -17.23 1.06
N ALA A 227 -7.58 -16.22 0.66
CA ALA A 227 -8.87 -16.43 -0.01
C ALA A 227 -8.71 -16.81 -1.48
N ALA A 228 -7.78 -16.15 -2.19
CA ALA A 228 -7.64 -16.32 -3.64
C ALA A 228 -6.68 -17.45 -4.05
N LEU A 229 -5.64 -17.71 -3.24
CA LEU A 229 -4.52 -18.59 -3.59
C LEU A 229 -4.21 -19.61 -2.48
N PRO A 230 -5.21 -20.31 -1.90
CA PRO A 230 -5.02 -21.20 -0.75
C PRO A 230 -4.03 -22.34 -1.03
N GLU A 231 -3.98 -22.83 -2.27
CA GLU A 231 -3.10 -23.93 -2.67
C GLU A 231 -1.60 -23.55 -2.69
N GLN A 232 -1.29 -22.25 -2.79
CA GLN A 232 0.09 -21.76 -2.74
C GLN A 232 0.64 -21.67 -1.31
N GLY A 233 -0.21 -21.77 -0.31
CA GLY A 233 0.17 -21.61 1.09
C GLY A 233 0.36 -20.14 1.48
N ARG A 234 1.23 -19.88 2.46
CA ARG A 234 1.45 -18.53 2.96
C ARG A 234 2.45 -17.75 2.10
N ILE A 235 2.33 -16.42 2.09
CA ILE A 235 3.38 -15.55 1.59
C ILE A 235 4.58 -15.65 2.53
N THR A 236 5.78 -15.85 1.98
CA THR A 236 7.05 -15.98 2.72
C THR A 236 8.05 -14.89 2.37
N THR A 237 7.87 -14.23 1.21
CA THR A 237 8.72 -13.13 0.78
C THR A 237 7.91 -12.13 -0.03
N VAL A 238 8.18 -10.86 0.20
CA VAL A 238 7.76 -9.75 -0.67
C VAL A 238 9.01 -9.27 -1.39
N ASN A 239 9.01 -9.35 -2.72
CA ASN A 239 10.11 -8.85 -3.53
C ASN A 239 9.83 -7.39 -3.90
N GLN A 240 10.71 -6.49 -3.45
CA GLN A 240 10.64 -5.08 -3.78
C GLN A 240 11.62 -4.73 -4.91
N ALA A 241 11.22 -3.81 -5.78
CA ALA A 241 12.05 -3.33 -6.88
C ALA A 241 12.90 -2.13 -6.47
N THR A 242 12.31 -1.21 -5.69
CA THR A 242 12.96 0.05 -5.29
C THR A 242 12.47 0.47 -3.91
N SER A 243 13.40 0.89 -3.06
CA SER A 243 13.12 1.61 -1.81
C SER A 243 13.75 3.00 -1.86
N TYR A 244 14.83 3.28 -1.14
CA TYR A 244 15.53 4.56 -1.27
C TYR A 244 16.27 4.68 -2.60
N MET A 245 16.03 5.76 -3.33
CA MET A 245 16.74 6.11 -4.55
C MET A 245 16.66 7.63 -4.82
N CYS A 246 17.82 8.31 -4.83
CA CYS A 246 17.90 9.74 -5.14
C CYS A 246 17.63 9.99 -6.62
N ARG A 247 16.45 10.53 -6.96
CA ARG A 247 16.05 10.87 -8.32
C ARG A 247 14.81 11.77 -8.33
N LEU A 248 14.56 12.39 -9.46
CA LEU A 248 13.23 12.97 -9.77
C LEU A 248 12.24 11.85 -10.12
N ARG A 249 10.95 12.16 -10.10
CA ARG A 249 9.86 11.22 -10.45
C ARG A 249 10.09 10.63 -11.82
N ASN A 250 9.86 9.33 -11.96
CA ASN A 250 10.02 8.55 -13.19
C ASN A 250 11.40 8.67 -13.83
N GLY A 251 12.45 9.05 -13.07
CA GLY A 251 13.80 9.24 -13.60
C GLY A 251 13.95 10.42 -14.56
N ALA A 252 13.03 11.38 -14.53
CA ALA A 252 13.07 12.56 -15.38
C ALA A 252 14.29 13.45 -15.06
N GLY A 253 14.74 14.26 -16.04
CA GLY A 253 15.81 15.24 -15.83
C GLY A 253 15.35 16.51 -15.11
N THR A 254 14.04 16.82 -15.18
CA THR A 254 13.39 17.94 -14.51
C THR A 254 12.06 17.50 -13.91
N GLY A 255 11.52 18.26 -12.95
CA GLY A 255 10.26 17.97 -12.34
C GLY A 255 10.33 17.80 -10.82
N LYS A 256 9.39 17.11 -10.22
CA LYS A 256 9.32 16.95 -8.76
C LYS A 256 10.28 15.86 -8.28
N ILE A 257 10.85 16.05 -7.10
CA ILE A 257 11.61 15.00 -6.41
C ILE A 257 10.71 13.78 -6.16
N SER A 258 11.29 12.59 -6.27
CA SER A 258 10.62 11.32 -6.00
C SER A 258 10.45 11.07 -4.50
N GLU A 259 9.37 10.41 -4.10
CA GLU A 259 9.18 9.98 -2.71
C GLU A 259 10.18 8.87 -2.31
N HIS A 260 10.72 8.13 -3.27
CA HIS A 260 11.87 7.24 -3.03
C HIS A 260 13.10 8.00 -2.54
N ALA A 261 13.36 9.20 -3.07
CA ALA A 261 14.49 10.03 -2.67
C ALA A 261 14.37 10.58 -1.24
N ARG A 262 13.18 10.47 -0.63
CA ARG A 262 12.86 10.87 0.73
C ARG A 262 12.64 9.68 1.67
N GLY A 263 12.71 8.44 1.15
CA GLY A 263 12.41 7.22 1.91
C GLY A 263 10.93 7.03 2.24
N ASN A 264 10.04 7.76 1.58
CA ASN A 264 8.60 7.70 1.79
C ASN A 264 7.91 6.63 0.92
N ALA A 265 8.62 5.99 -0.01
CA ALA A 265 8.05 5.08 -1.00
C ALA A 265 8.74 3.73 -1.05
N ILE A 266 7.99 2.71 -1.50
CA ILE A 266 8.47 1.38 -1.82
C ILE A 266 7.74 0.85 -3.06
N ASP A 267 8.47 0.18 -3.94
CA ASP A 267 7.95 -0.49 -5.13
C ASP A 267 7.89 -1.99 -4.91
N ILE A 268 6.71 -2.61 -5.01
CA ILE A 268 6.52 -4.06 -4.82
C ILE A 268 6.39 -4.74 -6.18
N ALA A 269 7.33 -5.65 -6.46
CA ALA A 269 7.41 -6.36 -7.75
C ALA A 269 6.72 -7.73 -7.75
N SER A 270 6.76 -8.48 -6.65
CA SER A 270 6.11 -9.79 -6.58
C SER A 270 5.93 -10.29 -5.14
N PHE A 271 5.09 -11.32 -5.01
CA PHE A 271 4.87 -12.06 -3.77
C PHE A 271 5.32 -13.51 -3.99
N HIS A 272 6.21 -14.01 -3.12
CA HIS A 272 6.66 -15.40 -3.10
C HIS A 272 5.89 -16.17 -2.02
N PHE A 273 5.34 -17.31 -2.39
CA PHE A 273 4.55 -18.17 -1.53
C PHE A 273 5.37 -19.40 -1.07
N GLU A 274 4.84 -20.19 -0.13
CA GLU A 274 5.46 -21.43 0.30
C GLU A 274 5.55 -22.45 -0.85
N LYS A 275 4.62 -22.39 -1.79
CA LYS A 275 4.52 -23.31 -2.92
C LYS A 275 4.24 -22.52 -4.20
N GLY A 276 4.66 -23.09 -5.32
CA GLY A 276 4.41 -22.52 -6.63
C GLY A 276 5.41 -21.43 -7.05
N GLU A 277 5.06 -20.70 -8.07
CA GLU A 277 5.86 -19.63 -8.63
C GLU A 277 5.51 -18.29 -7.99
N ASP A 278 6.40 -17.32 -8.12
CA ASP A 278 6.15 -15.95 -7.68
C ASP A 278 4.92 -15.36 -8.39
N VAL A 279 4.07 -14.70 -7.63
CA VAL A 279 3.00 -13.88 -8.18
C VAL A 279 3.56 -12.50 -8.51
N ALA A 280 4.04 -12.35 -9.74
CA ALA A 280 4.54 -11.08 -10.24
C ALA A 280 3.41 -10.04 -10.39
N VAL A 281 3.71 -8.81 -9.99
CA VAL A 281 2.84 -7.64 -10.21
C VAL A 281 2.96 -7.25 -11.69
N ARG A 282 1.84 -7.21 -12.39
CA ARG A 282 1.74 -6.87 -13.81
C ARG A 282 0.32 -6.45 -14.14
N SER A 283 0.07 -5.91 -15.33
CA SER A 283 -1.30 -5.62 -15.78
C SER A 283 -2.20 -6.86 -15.67
N ARG A 284 -3.32 -6.73 -14.97
CA ARG A 284 -4.29 -7.79 -14.71
C ARG A 284 -5.73 -7.30 -14.80
N ARG A 285 -5.97 -6.23 -15.52
CA ARG A 285 -7.31 -5.66 -15.68
C ARG A 285 -8.30 -6.68 -16.23
N GLU A 286 -7.89 -7.44 -17.26
CA GLU A 286 -8.69 -8.44 -17.93
C GLU A 286 -8.44 -9.88 -17.43
N ASP A 287 -7.59 -10.05 -16.43
CA ASP A 287 -7.29 -11.34 -15.82
C ASP A 287 -8.46 -11.78 -14.91
N SER A 288 -9.30 -12.68 -15.42
CA SER A 288 -10.45 -13.23 -14.69
C SER A 288 -10.09 -14.32 -13.68
N THR A 289 -8.81 -14.67 -13.52
CA THR A 289 -8.35 -15.66 -12.55
C THR A 289 -8.40 -15.12 -11.11
N LEU A 290 -8.31 -16.04 -10.15
CA LEU A 290 -8.17 -15.65 -8.73
C LEU A 290 -6.87 -14.89 -8.47
N THR A 291 -5.80 -15.15 -9.23
CA THR A 291 -4.55 -14.36 -9.17
C THR A 291 -4.80 -12.91 -9.60
N GLY A 292 -5.56 -12.70 -10.68
CA GLY A 292 -5.98 -11.35 -11.10
C GLY A 292 -6.86 -10.67 -10.06
N ALA A 293 -7.81 -11.41 -9.48
CA ALA A 293 -8.66 -10.88 -8.41
C ALA A 293 -7.84 -10.50 -7.16
N PHE A 294 -6.89 -11.35 -6.74
CA PHE A 294 -5.95 -11.06 -5.65
C PHE A 294 -5.22 -9.74 -5.90
N GLN A 295 -4.56 -9.59 -7.06
CA GLN A 295 -3.76 -8.40 -7.33
C GLN A 295 -4.61 -7.11 -7.35
N ARG A 296 -5.79 -7.12 -7.99
CA ARG A 296 -6.70 -5.96 -7.99
C ARG A 296 -7.21 -5.62 -6.59
N THR A 297 -7.50 -6.64 -5.78
CA THR A 297 -7.94 -6.43 -4.40
C THR A 297 -6.86 -5.76 -3.57
N VAL A 298 -5.62 -6.23 -3.63
CA VAL A 298 -4.54 -5.67 -2.81
C VAL A 298 -4.12 -4.30 -3.31
N SER A 299 -4.18 -4.03 -4.62
CA SER A 299 -3.98 -2.69 -5.20
C SER A 299 -5.00 -1.70 -4.62
N ALA A 300 -6.29 -1.98 -4.77
CA ALA A 300 -7.35 -1.11 -4.27
C ALA A 300 -7.27 -0.91 -2.75
N ALA A 301 -7.00 -1.98 -1.98
CA ALA A 301 -6.83 -1.91 -0.54
C ALA A 301 -5.60 -1.09 -0.10
N GLY A 302 -4.57 -1.00 -0.95
CA GLY A 302 -3.38 -0.17 -0.68
C GLY A 302 -3.73 1.27 -0.33
N CYS A 303 -4.79 1.81 -0.95
CA CYS A 303 -5.27 3.17 -0.69
C CYS A 303 -5.79 3.42 0.74
N LEU A 304 -6.02 2.38 1.53
CA LEU A 304 -6.38 2.51 2.95
C LEU A 304 -5.16 2.84 3.83
N TYR A 305 -3.96 2.48 3.37
CA TYR A 305 -2.71 2.57 4.14
C TYR A 305 -1.74 3.59 3.56
N PHE A 306 -1.66 3.71 2.24
CA PHE A 306 -0.78 4.63 1.53
C PHE A 306 -1.56 5.83 0.99
N THR A 307 -0.89 6.92 0.78
CA THR A 307 -1.49 8.14 0.23
C THR A 307 -1.33 8.25 -1.29
N THR A 308 -0.39 7.48 -1.86
CA THR A 308 -0.30 7.19 -3.29
C THR A 308 -0.23 5.68 -3.49
N VAL A 309 -1.02 5.19 -4.43
CA VAL A 309 -0.94 3.83 -4.97
C VAL A 309 -0.96 3.96 -6.48
N LEU A 310 0.14 3.57 -7.14
CA LEU A 310 0.18 3.42 -8.59
C LEU A 310 0.38 1.95 -8.90
N ASP A 311 -0.53 1.39 -9.66
CA ASP A 311 -0.49 -0.01 -10.06
C ASP A 311 -0.15 -0.16 -11.55
N PRO A 312 -0.01 -1.37 -12.08
CA PRO A 312 0.29 -1.60 -13.48
C PRO A 312 -0.69 -1.03 -14.50
N GLU A 313 -1.84 -0.53 -14.04
CA GLU A 313 -2.86 0.09 -14.90
C GLU A 313 -2.77 1.63 -14.88
N SER A 314 -1.90 2.21 -14.04
CA SER A 314 -1.79 3.65 -13.86
C SER A 314 -1.03 4.34 -15.01
N ASP A 315 0.14 3.85 -15.37
CA ASP A 315 0.98 4.36 -16.47
C ASP A 315 2.11 3.38 -16.83
N ALA A 316 2.81 3.67 -17.93
CA ALA A 316 3.89 2.82 -18.46
C ALA A 316 5.11 2.67 -17.52
N ALA A 317 5.34 3.58 -16.59
CA ALA A 317 6.45 3.47 -15.64
C ALA A 317 6.17 2.44 -14.53
N HIS A 318 4.90 2.09 -14.32
CA HIS A 318 4.45 1.21 -13.23
C HIS A 318 3.96 -0.18 -13.69
N GLU A 319 4.12 -0.56 -14.96
CA GLU A 319 3.61 -1.82 -15.53
C GLU A 319 4.01 -3.10 -14.79
N THR A 320 5.09 -3.07 -14.00
CA THR A 320 5.69 -4.26 -13.37
C THR A 320 5.77 -4.23 -11.85
N HIS A 321 5.18 -3.22 -11.21
CA HIS A 321 5.22 -3.08 -9.76
C HIS A 321 4.08 -2.20 -9.24
N PHE A 322 3.79 -2.30 -7.95
CA PHE A 322 3.03 -1.30 -7.21
C PHE A 322 4.00 -0.26 -6.68
N HIS A 323 3.81 1.02 -7.04
CA HIS A 323 4.43 2.11 -6.31
C HIS A 323 3.53 2.55 -5.17
N LEU A 324 4.05 2.52 -3.95
CA LEU A 324 3.32 2.79 -2.72
C LEU A 324 4.04 3.88 -1.93
N ASP A 325 3.41 5.03 -1.68
CA ASP A 325 4.03 6.09 -0.88
C ASP A 325 3.10 6.69 0.18
N VAL A 326 3.71 7.37 1.15
CA VAL A 326 3.04 8.00 2.29
C VAL A 326 3.18 9.52 2.28
N ILE A 327 3.35 10.15 1.10
CA ILE A 327 3.44 11.60 1.00
C ILE A 327 2.25 12.29 1.64
N GLU A 328 2.49 13.25 2.50
CA GLU A 328 1.43 14.07 3.07
C GLU A 328 0.92 15.11 2.06
N ARG A 329 -0.39 15.21 1.90
CA ARG A 329 -1.05 16.18 1.04
C ARG A 329 -2.03 17.03 1.81
N LYS A 330 -2.10 18.32 1.48
CA LYS A 330 -3.09 19.24 2.06
C LYS A 330 -4.51 18.68 1.86
N GLY A 331 -5.28 18.63 2.95
CA GLY A 331 -6.65 18.13 2.92
C GLY A 331 -6.77 16.60 2.92
N GLY A 332 -5.68 15.86 3.13
CA GLY A 332 -5.72 14.38 3.24
C GLY A 332 -6.03 13.66 1.92
N TYR A 333 -5.85 14.32 0.78
CA TYR A 333 -6.08 13.74 -0.54
C TYR A 333 -5.17 12.54 -0.80
N ARG A 334 -5.76 11.43 -1.25
CA ARG A 334 -5.06 10.22 -1.70
C ARG A 334 -5.15 10.09 -3.22
N TYR A 335 -4.09 9.60 -3.83
CA TYR A 335 -4.01 9.36 -5.27
C TYR A 335 -3.82 7.86 -5.50
N CYS A 336 -4.87 7.19 -5.94
CA CYS A 336 -4.88 5.74 -6.09
C CYS A 336 -5.42 5.38 -7.49
N HIS A 337 -4.61 4.68 -8.26
CA HIS A 337 -4.88 4.26 -9.62
C HIS A 337 -4.55 2.79 -9.82
#